data_898ead42a02437f5303865c9c7611e32
#
_entry.id   898ead42a02437f5303865c9c7611e32
#
_cell.length_a   1.000
_cell.length_b   1.000
_cell.length_c   1.000
_cell.angle_alpha   90.00
_cell.angle_beta   90.00
_cell.angle_gamma   90.00
#
_symmetry.space_group_name_H-M   'P 1'
#
loop_
_entity.id
_entity.type
_entity.pdbx_description
1 polymer ?
#
loop_
_entity_poly.entity_id
_entity_poly.type
_entity_poly.pdbx_seq_one_letter_code
_entity_poly.pdbx_strand_id
1 'polypeptide(L)'
;MAKSTVSGALSKRIVQQQANSIETSYDEMFGLKHDGERIVSLDVSLLVPHPDDPFRHYSDAKLRELAESISKVGLLEPVIVRPAEGGKYEILSGKNRTNAVKKNGGRTIRAIVKDVDDFKAVMIITEANLKHREMLAPSEKGWAYRLQVEAIKKQGERNDLGAVQIEQKLSRRIVAEINEVKDSEIQRYIRLTYLIPELLEMVDEGETPIMAAYQVSYLDAESQNVLFRYLEETGTKLSIKLAQNIRGNFSENLTLSAGEIEKCAAQVNGRESKTISFKISREKLRRISEKIPDDKIEELFLEFLAERFSIS
;
A
#
# COMPACT_ATOMS: atom_id res chain seq x y z
N MET A 1 -6.37 -40.00 -1.76
CA MET A 1 -6.28 -38.61 -2.26
C MET A 1 -7.53 -37.75 -1.90
N ALA A 2 -7.93 -37.71 -0.61
CA ALA A 2 -9.17 -37.01 -0.20
C ALA A 2 -8.99 -36.01 0.99
N LYS A 3 -7.75 -35.76 1.43
CA LYS A 3 -7.51 -34.84 2.57
C LYS A 3 -7.26 -33.38 2.21
N SER A 4 -7.06 -33.02 0.94
CA SER A 4 -6.72 -31.66 0.51
C SER A 4 -7.95 -30.74 0.28
N THR A 5 -9.11 -31.33 -0.06
CA THR A 5 -10.32 -30.56 -0.40
C THR A 5 -11.12 -30.09 0.82
N VAL A 6 -11.07 -30.82 1.93
CA VAL A 6 -11.81 -30.48 3.16
C VAL A 6 -11.19 -29.28 3.88
N SER A 7 -9.86 -29.18 3.91
CA SER A 7 -9.16 -28.04 4.53
C SER A 7 -9.44 -26.72 3.81
N GLY A 8 -9.50 -26.73 2.48
CA GLY A 8 -9.79 -25.54 1.69
C GLY A 8 -11.23 -25.03 1.82
N ALA A 9 -12.20 -25.95 1.99
CA ALA A 9 -13.61 -25.59 2.20
C ALA A 9 -13.85 -25.06 3.62
N LEU A 10 -13.17 -25.63 4.63
CA LEU A 10 -13.24 -25.16 6.01
C LEU A 10 -12.64 -23.75 6.15
N SER A 11 -11.47 -23.53 5.54
CA SER A 11 -10.82 -22.21 5.51
C SER A 11 -11.70 -21.15 4.82
N LYS A 12 -12.33 -21.49 3.70
CA LYS A 12 -13.27 -20.56 3.04
C LYS A 12 -14.49 -20.24 3.89
N ARG A 13 -15.08 -21.22 4.59
CA ARG A 13 -16.20 -20.99 5.50
C ARG A 13 -15.84 -20.12 6.69
N ILE A 14 -14.67 -20.32 7.29
CA ILE A 14 -14.20 -19.52 8.42
C ILE A 14 -13.96 -18.07 7.95
N VAL A 15 -13.29 -17.86 6.80
CA VAL A 15 -13.09 -16.53 6.21
C VAL A 15 -14.43 -15.84 5.95
N GLN A 16 -15.37 -16.56 5.30
CA GLN A 16 -16.69 -16.00 5.00
C GLN A 16 -17.50 -15.69 6.26
N GLN A 17 -17.43 -16.54 7.28
CA GLN A 17 -18.15 -16.33 8.54
C GLN A 17 -17.55 -15.18 9.36
N GLN A 18 -16.23 -15.01 9.33
CA GLN A 18 -15.56 -13.87 9.97
C GLN A 18 -15.75 -12.58 9.16
N ALA A 19 -15.66 -12.63 7.83
CA ALA A 19 -16.00 -11.49 6.98
C ALA A 19 -17.44 -11.04 7.20
N ASN A 20 -18.41 -11.95 7.18
CA ASN A 20 -19.82 -11.63 7.43
C ASN A 20 -20.05 -11.09 8.87
N SER A 21 -19.35 -11.59 9.88
CA SER A 21 -19.46 -11.05 11.24
C SER A 21 -18.84 -9.64 11.36
N ILE A 22 -17.81 -9.38 10.58
CA ILE A 22 -17.18 -8.07 10.47
C ILE A 22 -18.08 -7.15 9.64
N GLU A 23 -18.62 -7.58 8.49
CA GLU A 23 -19.59 -6.81 7.68
C GLU A 23 -20.85 -6.46 8.49
N THR A 24 -21.41 -7.39 9.24
CA THR A 24 -22.56 -7.10 10.11
C THR A 24 -22.19 -6.07 11.20
N SER A 25 -20.96 -6.16 11.74
CA SER A 25 -20.42 -5.13 12.64
C SER A 25 -20.19 -3.80 11.94
N TYR A 26 -19.86 -3.82 10.64
CA TYR A 26 -19.69 -2.63 9.80
C TYR A 26 -21.01 -1.91 9.58
N ASP A 27 -22.06 -2.62 9.15
CA ASP A 27 -23.39 -2.05 8.94
C ASP A 27 -23.98 -1.49 10.23
N GLU A 28 -23.72 -2.12 11.36
CA GLU A 28 -24.06 -1.64 12.68
C GLU A 28 -23.19 -0.45 13.13
N MET A 29 -21.93 -0.40 12.71
CA MET A 29 -20.94 0.59 13.14
C MET A 29 -21.05 1.91 12.36
N PHE A 30 -21.32 1.85 11.06
CA PHE A 30 -21.45 3.05 10.21
C PHE A 30 -22.91 3.51 10.04
N GLY A 31 -23.84 2.82 10.75
CA GLY A 31 -25.16 3.37 10.99
C GLY A 31 -26.00 3.62 9.76
N LEU A 32 -26.13 2.61 8.92
CA LEU A 32 -27.33 2.54 8.09
C LEU A 32 -28.60 2.34 8.94
N LYS A 33 -28.43 2.17 10.28
CA LYS A 33 -29.47 2.30 11.31
C LYS A 33 -29.08 3.40 12.27
N HIS A 34 -29.58 4.60 12.03
CA HIS A 34 -29.48 5.77 12.91
C HIS A 34 -30.33 5.60 14.17
N ASP A 35 -30.03 4.65 15.04
CA ASP A 35 -30.66 4.58 16.35
C ASP A 35 -29.71 5.18 17.40
N GLY A 36 -29.89 6.48 17.68
CA GLY A 36 -29.47 7.09 18.93
C GLY A 36 -28.08 7.72 19.01
N GLU A 37 -27.33 7.89 17.91
CA GLU A 37 -26.04 8.61 17.96
C GLU A 37 -26.25 10.09 18.29
N ARG A 38 -25.92 10.48 19.52
CA ARG A 38 -25.98 11.87 19.94
C ARG A 38 -24.79 12.66 19.44
N ILE A 39 -25.06 13.69 18.64
CA ILE A 39 -24.06 14.70 18.33
C ILE A 39 -23.91 15.60 19.56
N VAL A 40 -22.71 15.65 20.11
CA VAL A 40 -22.35 16.49 21.25
C VAL A 40 -21.36 17.57 20.82
N SER A 41 -21.30 18.66 21.57
CA SER A 41 -20.27 19.68 21.41
C SER A 41 -19.15 19.41 22.42
N LEU A 42 -17.94 19.13 21.94
CA LEU A 42 -16.78 18.86 22.78
C LEU A 42 -15.77 20.00 22.68
N ASP A 43 -15.07 20.27 23.77
CA ASP A 43 -13.92 21.18 23.75
C ASP A 43 -12.79 20.54 22.93
N VAL A 44 -12.26 21.28 21.96
CA VAL A 44 -11.17 20.80 21.07
C VAL A 44 -9.88 20.49 21.81
N SER A 45 -9.68 21.03 23.01
CA SER A 45 -8.52 20.74 23.86
C SER A 45 -8.56 19.32 24.46
N LEU A 46 -9.76 18.72 24.57
CA LEU A 46 -9.94 17.35 25.03
C LEU A 46 -9.67 16.31 23.94
N LEU A 47 -9.58 16.74 22.67
CA LEU A 47 -9.40 15.84 21.55
C LEU A 47 -7.92 15.56 21.30
N VAL A 48 -7.56 14.29 21.35
CA VAL A 48 -6.21 13.78 21.07
C VAL A 48 -6.21 12.85 19.85
N PRO A 49 -5.15 12.81 19.05
CA PRO A 49 -5.04 11.84 17.96
C PRO A 49 -4.96 10.43 18.53
N HIS A 50 -5.51 9.45 17.81
CA HIS A 50 -5.31 8.04 18.15
C HIS A 50 -3.83 7.67 17.94
N PRO A 51 -3.19 6.90 18.86
CA PRO A 51 -1.76 6.59 18.79
C PRO A 51 -1.37 5.83 17.52
N ASP A 52 -2.25 4.97 17.03
CA ASP A 52 -2.01 4.14 15.84
C ASP A 52 -2.52 4.80 14.54
N ASP A 53 -2.84 6.11 14.52
CA ASP A 53 -3.28 6.79 13.29
C ASP A 53 -2.12 6.98 12.29
N PRO A 54 -2.08 6.21 11.18
CA PRO A 54 -0.94 6.22 10.26
C PRO A 54 -0.99 7.37 9.24
N PHE A 55 -2.10 8.12 9.21
CA PHE A 55 -2.35 9.10 8.16
C PHE A 55 -1.68 10.43 8.44
N ARG A 56 -1.03 10.98 7.42
CA ARG A 56 -0.39 12.29 7.48
C ARG A 56 -1.40 13.41 7.69
N HIS A 57 -0.99 14.45 8.36
CA HIS A 57 -1.74 15.70 8.43
C HIS A 57 -1.77 16.37 7.07
N TYR A 58 -2.80 17.16 6.83
CA TYR A 58 -2.83 18.02 5.65
C TYR A 58 -1.66 19.02 5.69
N SER A 59 -1.14 19.35 4.53
CA SER A 59 -0.19 20.45 4.41
C SER A 59 -0.82 21.76 4.91
N ASP A 60 0.02 22.71 5.31
CA ASP A 60 -0.46 24.01 5.79
C ASP A 60 -1.39 24.74 4.82
N ALA A 61 -1.17 24.58 3.51
CA ALA A 61 -2.03 25.13 2.46
C ALA A 61 -3.43 24.50 2.51
N LYS A 62 -3.51 23.16 2.42
CA LYS A 62 -4.79 22.43 2.49
C LYS A 62 -5.51 22.62 3.83
N LEU A 63 -4.75 22.73 4.93
CA LEU A 63 -5.34 23.00 6.24
C LEU A 63 -5.94 24.41 6.32
N ARG A 64 -5.32 25.41 5.69
CA ARG A 64 -5.89 26.76 5.58
C ARG A 64 -7.17 26.79 4.77
N GLU A 65 -7.18 26.15 3.60
CA GLU A 65 -8.39 26.04 2.76
C GLU A 65 -9.55 25.39 3.53
N LEU A 66 -9.28 24.29 4.23
CA LEU A 66 -10.28 23.64 5.07
C LEU A 66 -10.77 24.54 6.22
N ALA A 67 -9.86 25.29 6.85
CA ALA A 67 -10.18 26.23 7.93
C ALA A 67 -11.06 27.37 7.42
N GLU A 68 -10.75 27.95 6.26
CA GLU A 68 -11.57 28.97 5.61
C GLU A 68 -12.96 28.43 5.24
N SER A 69 -13.03 27.22 4.68
CA SER A 69 -14.30 26.56 4.36
C SER A 69 -15.16 26.40 5.62
N ILE A 70 -14.59 25.88 6.70
CA ILE A 70 -15.29 25.72 7.99
C ILE A 70 -15.74 27.07 8.56
N SER A 71 -14.94 28.13 8.38
CA SER A 71 -15.32 29.48 8.82
C SER A 71 -16.53 30.04 8.07
N LYS A 72 -16.64 29.74 6.75
CA LYS A 72 -17.70 30.25 5.89
C LYS A 72 -19.01 29.49 6.01
N VAL A 73 -18.97 28.17 6.03
CA VAL A 73 -20.16 27.31 5.96
C VAL A 73 -20.40 26.48 7.23
N GLY A 74 -19.51 26.57 8.20
CA GLY A 74 -19.55 25.74 9.41
C GLY A 74 -19.01 24.33 9.17
N LEU A 75 -18.94 23.57 10.25
CA LEU A 75 -18.58 22.16 10.20
C LEU A 75 -19.79 21.33 9.75
N LEU A 76 -19.80 20.86 8.51
CA LEU A 76 -20.93 20.11 7.94
C LEU A 76 -21.07 18.73 8.61
N GLU A 77 -19.97 18.00 8.74
CA GLU A 77 -19.94 16.65 9.33
C GLU A 77 -19.27 16.67 10.71
N PRO A 78 -19.86 16.02 11.74
CA PRO A 78 -19.23 15.87 13.05
C PRO A 78 -17.97 15.01 12.94
N VAL A 79 -17.02 15.18 13.88
CA VAL A 79 -15.90 14.26 14.04
C VAL A 79 -16.36 13.02 14.81
N ILE A 80 -15.68 11.88 14.60
CA ILE A 80 -15.96 10.66 15.36
C ILE A 80 -14.84 10.48 16.37
N VAL A 81 -15.22 10.25 17.63
CA VAL A 81 -14.28 10.11 18.74
C VAL A 81 -14.69 8.97 19.67
N ARG A 82 -13.74 8.45 20.45
CA ARG A 82 -14.03 7.55 21.57
C ARG A 82 -13.49 8.11 22.89
N PRO A 83 -14.09 7.74 24.05
CA PRO A 83 -13.53 8.09 25.35
C PRO A 83 -12.09 7.55 25.53
N ALA A 84 -11.23 8.34 26.16
CA ALA A 84 -9.87 7.98 26.50
C ALA A 84 -9.59 8.33 27.97
N GLU A 85 -8.42 7.92 28.46
CA GLU A 85 -8.02 8.21 29.84
C GLU A 85 -7.93 9.70 30.13
N GLY A 86 -8.15 10.07 31.39
CA GLY A 86 -8.05 11.47 31.84
C GLY A 86 -9.17 12.39 31.31
N GLY A 87 -10.32 11.84 30.92
CA GLY A 87 -11.47 12.62 30.42
C GLY A 87 -11.22 13.21 29.02
N LYS A 88 -10.27 12.66 28.27
CA LYS A 88 -9.98 13.00 26.88
C LYS A 88 -10.78 12.13 25.92
N TYR A 89 -10.68 12.44 24.64
CA TYR A 89 -11.30 11.69 23.56
C TYR A 89 -10.28 11.46 22.43
N GLU A 90 -10.12 10.21 22.00
CA GLU A 90 -9.33 9.87 20.83
C GLU A 90 -10.11 10.09 19.55
N ILE A 91 -9.51 10.76 18.59
CA ILE A 91 -10.12 11.04 17.29
C ILE A 91 -10.02 9.80 16.41
N LEU A 92 -11.14 9.24 16.02
CA LEU A 92 -11.24 8.13 15.07
C LEU A 92 -11.44 8.61 13.63
N SER A 93 -12.16 9.74 13.45
CA SER A 93 -12.33 10.39 12.14
C SER A 93 -12.43 11.89 12.30
N GLY A 94 -11.83 12.64 11.37
CA GLY A 94 -11.90 14.10 11.32
C GLY A 94 -10.73 14.83 11.97
N LYS A 95 -9.55 14.22 12.06
CA LYS A 95 -8.31 14.83 12.57
C LYS A 95 -8.01 16.19 11.91
N ASN A 96 -8.09 16.27 10.57
CA ASN A 96 -7.85 17.51 9.84
C ASN A 96 -8.95 18.57 10.09
N ARG A 97 -10.21 18.15 10.25
CA ARG A 97 -11.33 19.03 10.68
C ARG A 97 -11.09 19.61 12.06
N THR A 98 -10.64 18.78 13.00
CA THR A 98 -10.26 19.23 14.36
C THR A 98 -9.12 20.25 14.31
N ASN A 99 -8.09 19.99 13.53
CA ASN A 99 -6.96 20.91 13.38
C ASN A 99 -7.38 22.23 12.71
N ALA A 100 -8.28 22.18 11.73
CA ALA A 100 -8.81 23.38 11.08
C ALA A 100 -9.64 24.24 12.04
N VAL A 101 -10.48 23.62 12.89
CA VAL A 101 -11.22 24.32 13.94
C VAL A 101 -10.26 24.97 14.95
N LYS A 102 -9.24 24.25 15.40
CA LYS A 102 -8.19 24.79 16.28
C LYS A 102 -7.46 25.98 15.63
N LYS A 103 -7.14 25.90 14.35
CA LYS A 103 -6.46 26.97 13.58
C LYS A 103 -7.32 28.24 13.47
N ASN A 104 -8.64 28.08 13.40
CA ASN A 104 -9.60 29.22 13.43
C ASN A 104 -9.87 29.77 14.84
N GLY A 105 -9.19 29.28 15.89
CA GLY A 105 -9.44 29.68 17.27
C GLY A 105 -10.76 29.15 17.85
N GLY A 106 -11.39 28.17 17.19
CA GLY A 106 -12.60 27.52 17.69
C GLY A 106 -12.32 26.71 18.95
N ARG A 107 -13.20 26.86 19.95
CA ARG A 107 -13.08 26.17 21.26
C ARG A 107 -13.83 24.86 21.30
N THR A 108 -14.86 24.72 20.50
CA THR A 108 -15.71 23.54 20.49
C THR A 108 -15.88 22.98 19.10
N ILE A 109 -16.13 21.67 19.00
CA ILE A 109 -16.38 20.96 17.77
C ILE A 109 -17.54 19.97 17.95
N ARG A 110 -18.36 19.80 16.93
CA ARG A 110 -19.42 18.78 16.90
C ARG A 110 -18.80 17.40 16.75
N ALA A 111 -19.15 16.49 17.65
CA ALA A 111 -18.58 15.14 17.68
C ALA A 111 -19.68 14.09 17.92
N ILE A 112 -19.46 12.90 17.36
CA ILE A 112 -20.17 11.66 17.70
C ILE A 112 -19.22 10.87 18.59
N VAL A 113 -19.68 10.57 19.82
CA VAL A 113 -18.91 9.77 20.77
C VAL A 113 -19.34 8.31 20.62
N LYS A 114 -18.39 7.45 20.24
CA LYS A 114 -18.58 6.01 20.13
C LYS A 114 -17.79 5.29 21.22
N ASP A 115 -18.48 4.45 21.98
CA ASP A 115 -17.83 3.55 22.94
C ASP A 115 -17.45 2.26 22.21
N VAL A 116 -16.22 2.23 21.73
CA VAL A 116 -15.69 1.15 20.89
C VAL A 116 -14.33 0.67 21.38
N ASP A 117 -14.09 -0.63 21.24
CA ASP A 117 -12.79 -1.26 21.53
C ASP A 117 -11.71 -0.87 20.51
N ASP A 118 -10.45 -1.29 20.77
CA ASP A 118 -9.31 -0.98 19.91
C ASP A 118 -9.47 -1.54 18.50
N PHE A 119 -10.09 -2.72 18.36
CA PHE A 119 -10.33 -3.30 17.05
C PHE A 119 -11.24 -2.42 16.21
N LYS A 120 -12.39 -2.06 16.74
CA LYS A 120 -13.37 -1.18 16.06
C LYS A 120 -12.78 0.20 15.81
N ALA A 121 -11.99 0.74 16.76
CA ALA A 121 -11.31 2.03 16.58
C ALA A 121 -10.37 2.01 15.38
N VAL A 122 -9.50 1.01 15.26
CA VAL A 122 -8.59 0.84 14.11
C VAL A 122 -9.37 0.70 12.80
N MET A 123 -10.47 -0.06 12.80
CA MET A 123 -11.28 -0.23 11.61
C MET A 123 -11.91 1.11 11.18
N ILE A 124 -12.47 1.90 12.09
CA ILE A 124 -13.04 3.23 11.79
C ILE A 124 -11.97 4.17 11.22
N ILE A 125 -10.79 4.25 11.85
CA ILE A 125 -9.70 5.12 11.43
C ILE A 125 -9.25 4.77 10.00
N THR A 126 -9.04 3.49 9.73
CA THR A 126 -8.49 3.04 8.45
C THR A 126 -9.51 3.12 7.33
N GLU A 127 -10.75 2.71 7.56
CA GLU A 127 -11.80 2.73 6.55
C GLU A 127 -12.17 4.15 6.12
N ALA A 128 -12.37 5.06 7.09
CA ALA A 128 -12.69 6.45 6.79
C ALA A 128 -11.66 7.11 5.85
N ASN A 129 -10.40 6.69 5.92
CA ASN A 129 -9.35 7.20 5.07
C ASN A 129 -9.20 6.41 3.77
N LEU A 130 -9.26 5.07 3.80
CA LEU A 130 -9.10 4.24 2.61
C LEU A 130 -10.22 4.45 1.58
N LYS A 131 -11.47 4.70 2.04
CA LYS A 131 -12.64 4.88 1.15
C LYS A 131 -12.87 6.34 0.73
N HIS A 132 -12.54 7.31 1.58
CA HIS A 132 -12.93 8.71 1.38
C HIS A 132 -11.78 9.64 0.98
N ARG A 133 -10.56 9.19 0.95
CA ARG A 133 -9.40 9.99 0.54
C ARG A 133 -9.01 9.64 -0.90
N GLU A 134 -9.26 10.56 -1.84
CA GLU A 134 -8.96 10.37 -3.27
C GLU A 134 -7.47 10.08 -3.55
N MET A 135 -6.57 10.60 -2.72
CA MET A 135 -5.12 10.41 -2.89
C MET A 135 -4.47 10.08 -1.55
N LEU A 136 -4.38 8.78 -1.25
CA LEU A 136 -3.53 8.26 -0.19
C LEU A 136 -2.15 7.93 -0.74
N ALA A 137 -1.11 8.31 0.01
CA ALA A 137 0.24 7.86 -0.29
C ALA A 137 0.34 6.33 -0.18
N PRO A 138 1.18 5.68 -1.00
CA PRO A 138 1.42 4.24 -0.89
C PRO A 138 1.80 3.78 0.51
N SER A 139 2.60 4.57 1.24
CA SER A 139 2.97 4.32 2.63
C SER A 139 1.76 4.31 3.56
N GLU A 140 0.86 5.29 3.43
CA GLU A 140 -0.35 5.39 4.24
C GLU A 140 -1.26 4.18 4.04
N LYS A 141 -1.44 3.72 2.79
CA LYS A 141 -2.17 2.48 2.49
C LYS A 141 -1.49 1.25 3.13
N GLY A 142 -0.17 1.18 3.03
CA GLY A 142 0.60 0.08 3.62
C GLY A 142 0.41 -0.03 5.13
N TRP A 143 0.52 1.08 5.83
CA TRP A 143 0.32 1.14 7.28
C TRP A 143 -1.14 0.86 7.66
N ALA A 144 -2.12 1.39 6.92
CA ALA A 144 -3.55 1.12 7.18
C ALA A 144 -3.86 -0.38 7.06
N TYR A 145 -3.43 -1.03 5.98
CA TYR A 145 -3.64 -2.47 5.80
C TYR A 145 -2.92 -3.30 6.87
N ARG A 146 -1.70 -2.90 7.24
CA ARG A 146 -0.96 -3.56 8.32
C ARG A 146 -1.71 -3.50 9.64
N LEU A 147 -2.22 -2.33 10.02
CA LEU A 147 -3.01 -2.14 11.24
C LEU A 147 -4.29 -2.99 11.23
N GLN A 148 -5.01 -3.04 10.11
CA GLN A 148 -6.20 -3.89 9.98
C GLN A 148 -5.85 -5.39 10.17
N VAL A 149 -4.76 -5.86 9.54
CA VAL A 149 -4.30 -7.25 9.69
C VAL A 149 -3.93 -7.57 11.13
N GLU A 150 -3.21 -6.66 11.80
CA GLU A 150 -2.81 -6.81 13.21
C GLU A 150 -4.03 -6.77 14.14
N ALA A 151 -5.00 -5.89 13.89
CA ALA A 151 -6.24 -5.81 14.67
C ALA A 151 -7.08 -7.09 14.56
N ILE A 152 -7.25 -7.63 13.34
CA ILE A 152 -7.97 -8.89 13.11
C ILE A 152 -7.26 -10.05 13.80
N LYS A 153 -5.93 -10.10 13.76
CA LYS A 153 -5.14 -11.14 14.43
C LYS A 153 -5.36 -11.08 15.95
N LYS A 154 -5.22 -9.90 16.56
CA LYS A 154 -5.44 -9.70 18.00
C LYS A 154 -6.87 -10.07 18.45
N GLN A 155 -7.87 -9.77 17.63
CA GLN A 155 -9.24 -10.15 17.92
C GLN A 155 -9.46 -11.65 17.89
N GLY A 156 -8.84 -12.36 16.93
CA GLY A 156 -8.89 -13.82 16.87
C GLY A 156 -8.25 -14.50 18.08
N GLU A 157 -7.20 -13.93 18.65
CA GLU A 157 -6.54 -14.43 19.86
C GLU A 157 -7.41 -14.22 21.13
N ARG A 158 -8.22 -13.14 21.19
CA ARG A 158 -9.10 -12.84 22.34
C ARG A 158 -10.38 -13.67 22.38
N ASN A 159 -10.87 -14.10 21.23
CA ASN A 159 -12.16 -14.78 21.11
C ASN A 159 -12.05 -16.28 21.36
N ASP A 160 -11.35 -16.79 22.33
CA ASP A 160 -11.34 -18.17 22.87
C ASP A 160 -11.97 -19.30 21.97
N LEU A 161 -12.06 -19.02 20.69
CA LEU A 161 -12.42 -19.96 19.65
C LEU A 161 -11.24 -20.90 19.49
N GLY A 162 -11.22 -21.90 20.35
CA GLY A 162 -10.22 -22.95 20.52
C GLY A 162 -9.11 -22.97 19.47
N ALA A 163 -7.93 -22.46 19.84
CA ALA A 163 -6.60 -22.77 19.32
C ALA A 163 -6.39 -22.83 17.80
N VAL A 164 -7.12 -22.05 17.00
CA VAL A 164 -6.69 -21.76 15.64
C VAL A 164 -6.07 -20.36 15.67
N GLN A 165 -4.74 -20.31 15.83
CA GLN A 165 -4.00 -19.11 15.49
C GLN A 165 -4.45 -18.68 14.10
N ILE A 166 -5.11 -17.52 14.00
CA ILE A 166 -5.47 -16.98 12.70
C ILE A 166 -4.15 -16.69 12.01
N GLU A 167 -3.77 -17.55 11.06
CA GLU A 167 -2.54 -17.37 10.31
C GLU A 167 -2.56 -15.97 9.66
N GLN A 168 -1.43 -15.30 9.64
CA GLN A 168 -1.28 -13.98 9.02
C GLN A 168 -1.86 -13.92 7.60
N LYS A 169 -1.79 -15.03 6.88
CA LYS A 169 -2.39 -15.20 5.55
C LYS A 169 -3.92 -15.14 5.58
N LEU A 170 -4.56 -15.64 6.64
CA LEU A 170 -6.02 -15.61 6.79
C LEU A 170 -6.48 -14.19 7.13
N SER A 171 -5.82 -13.52 8.09
CA SER A 171 -6.11 -12.12 8.46
C SER A 171 -5.98 -11.19 7.24
N ARG A 172 -4.94 -11.38 6.42
CA ARG A 172 -4.73 -10.60 5.20
C ARG A 172 -5.82 -10.82 4.16
N ARG A 173 -6.34 -12.06 4.01
CA ARG A 173 -7.48 -12.34 3.10
C ARG A 173 -8.75 -11.65 3.57
N ILE A 174 -9.02 -11.63 4.88
CA ILE A 174 -10.16 -10.91 5.46
C ILE A 174 -10.05 -9.42 5.14
N VAL A 175 -8.86 -8.82 5.34
CA VAL A 175 -8.61 -7.42 4.99
C VAL A 175 -8.83 -7.16 3.49
N ALA A 176 -8.43 -8.10 2.63
CA ALA A 176 -8.62 -7.99 1.19
C ALA A 176 -10.11 -8.00 0.81
N GLU A 177 -10.92 -8.84 1.46
CA GLU A 177 -12.38 -8.88 1.27
C GLU A 177 -13.05 -7.58 1.75
N ILE A 178 -12.70 -7.10 2.97
CA ILE A 178 -13.24 -5.85 3.53
C ILE A 178 -12.96 -4.64 2.62
N ASN A 179 -11.77 -4.58 2.03
CA ASN A 179 -11.37 -3.46 1.18
C ASN A 179 -11.63 -3.68 -0.31
N GLU A 180 -12.26 -4.79 -0.69
CA GLU A 180 -12.59 -5.15 -2.08
C GLU A 180 -11.37 -5.18 -3.03
N VAL A 181 -10.21 -5.59 -2.50
CA VAL A 181 -8.95 -5.69 -3.24
C VAL A 181 -8.38 -7.11 -3.21
N LYS A 182 -7.36 -7.38 -4.01
CA LYS A 182 -6.70 -8.67 -4.02
C LYS A 182 -5.76 -8.84 -2.82
N ASP A 183 -5.69 -10.06 -2.24
CA ASP A 183 -4.73 -10.42 -1.19
C ASP A 183 -3.27 -10.08 -1.57
N SER A 184 -2.90 -10.26 -2.84
CA SER A 184 -1.58 -9.89 -3.34
C SER A 184 -1.31 -8.38 -3.34
N GLU A 185 -2.37 -7.57 -3.42
CA GLU A 185 -2.27 -6.12 -3.30
C GLU A 185 -2.02 -5.72 -1.85
N ILE A 186 -2.82 -6.24 -0.91
CA ILE A 186 -2.62 -6.04 0.52
C ILE A 186 -1.18 -6.41 0.93
N GLN A 187 -0.71 -7.59 0.50
CA GLN A 187 0.66 -8.03 0.77
C GLN A 187 1.70 -7.04 0.27
N ARG A 188 1.51 -6.52 -0.93
CA ARG A 188 2.43 -5.60 -1.57
C ARG A 188 2.53 -4.27 -0.83
N TYR A 189 1.38 -3.69 -0.47
CA TYR A 189 1.36 -2.45 0.31
C TYR A 189 1.92 -2.64 1.72
N ILE A 190 1.57 -3.71 2.42
CA ILE A 190 2.15 -4.01 3.74
C ILE A 190 3.68 -4.14 3.66
N ARG A 191 4.20 -4.76 2.60
CA ARG A 191 5.66 -4.87 2.42
C ARG A 191 6.36 -3.53 2.29
N LEU A 192 5.71 -2.46 1.82
CA LEU A 192 6.29 -1.13 1.80
C LEU A 192 6.63 -0.60 3.21
N THR A 193 5.91 -1.04 4.24
CA THR A 193 6.18 -0.62 5.63
C THR A 193 7.50 -1.18 6.20
N TYR A 194 8.21 -2.03 5.46
CA TYR A 194 9.53 -2.56 5.80
C TYR A 194 10.68 -1.84 5.08
N LEU A 195 10.36 -0.82 4.29
CA LEU A 195 11.37 0.04 3.69
C LEU A 195 11.90 1.05 4.72
N ILE A 196 13.17 1.43 4.53
CA ILE A 196 13.71 2.61 5.23
C ILE A 196 12.93 3.87 4.81
N PRO A 197 12.86 4.90 5.66
CA PRO A 197 12.06 6.09 5.40
C PRO A 197 12.35 6.73 4.04
N GLU A 198 13.61 6.81 3.65
CA GLU A 198 14.07 7.45 2.42
C GLU A 198 13.54 6.73 1.15
N LEU A 199 13.65 5.41 1.12
CA LEU A 199 13.11 4.61 0.00
C LEU A 199 11.57 4.64 -0.03
N LEU A 200 10.94 4.71 1.15
CA LEU A 200 9.48 4.82 1.25
C LEU A 200 8.99 6.18 0.74
N GLU A 201 9.74 7.25 1.00
CA GLU A 201 9.44 8.59 0.50
C GLU A 201 9.53 8.65 -1.04
N MET A 202 10.56 8.05 -1.65
CA MET A 202 10.65 7.93 -3.11
C MET A 202 9.44 7.22 -3.74
N VAL A 203 8.83 6.27 -3.01
CA VAL A 203 7.59 5.61 -3.47
C VAL A 203 6.39 6.54 -3.35
N ASP A 204 6.27 7.29 -2.26
CA ASP A 204 5.18 8.23 -2.02
C ASP A 204 5.21 9.42 -3.01
N GLU A 205 6.39 9.83 -3.43
CA GLU A 205 6.60 10.86 -4.46
C GLU A 205 6.43 10.35 -5.89
N GLY A 206 6.30 9.01 -6.06
CA GLY A 206 6.12 8.38 -7.37
C GLY A 206 7.42 8.20 -8.17
N GLU A 207 8.58 8.47 -7.58
CA GLU A 207 9.88 8.29 -8.21
C GLU A 207 10.23 6.81 -8.36
N THR A 208 9.81 5.98 -7.39
CA THR A 208 10.03 4.54 -7.40
C THR A 208 8.70 3.79 -7.59
N PRO A 209 8.60 2.90 -8.61
CA PRO A 209 7.41 2.06 -8.79
C PRO A 209 7.17 1.14 -7.59
N ILE A 210 5.90 1.01 -7.15
CA ILE A 210 5.50 0.14 -6.03
C ILE A 210 6.04 -1.29 -6.18
N MET A 211 6.08 -1.81 -7.41
CA MET A 211 6.60 -3.16 -7.69
C MET A 211 8.10 -3.28 -7.48
N ALA A 212 8.87 -2.23 -7.77
CA ALA A 212 10.31 -2.19 -7.49
C ALA A 212 10.55 -2.13 -5.97
N ALA A 213 9.85 -1.22 -5.29
CA ALA A 213 9.88 -1.08 -3.84
C ALA A 213 9.52 -2.38 -3.11
N TYR A 214 8.49 -3.09 -3.59
CA TYR A 214 8.11 -4.42 -3.08
C TYR A 214 9.26 -5.42 -3.16
N GLN A 215 10.05 -5.42 -4.25
CA GLN A 215 11.19 -6.32 -4.37
C GLN A 215 12.28 -6.00 -3.34
N VAL A 216 12.66 -4.74 -3.21
CA VAL A 216 13.73 -4.32 -2.29
C VAL A 216 13.32 -4.28 -0.82
N SER A 217 12.02 -4.30 -0.52
CA SER A 217 11.53 -4.41 0.85
C SER A 217 11.89 -5.73 1.55
N TYR A 218 12.44 -6.69 0.84
CA TYR A 218 12.96 -7.95 1.41
C TYR A 218 14.43 -7.88 1.80
N LEU A 219 15.13 -6.81 1.43
CA LEU A 219 16.49 -6.54 1.89
C LEU A 219 16.45 -6.12 3.36
N ASP A 220 17.54 -6.39 4.09
CA ASP A 220 17.75 -5.84 5.41
C ASP A 220 17.95 -4.30 5.34
N ALA A 221 17.83 -3.63 6.49
CA ALA A 221 17.93 -2.17 6.56
C ALA A 221 19.29 -1.64 6.10
N GLU A 222 20.37 -2.37 6.32
CA GLU A 222 21.72 -1.97 5.91
C GLU A 222 21.87 -2.02 4.39
N SER A 223 21.43 -3.12 3.76
CA SER A 223 21.38 -3.26 2.29
C SER A 223 20.48 -2.21 1.63
N GLN A 224 19.36 -1.87 2.26
CA GLN A 224 18.49 -0.79 1.77
C GLN A 224 19.20 0.57 1.84
N ASN A 225 19.96 0.86 2.89
CA ASN A 225 20.76 2.08 3.02
C ASN A 225 21.86 2.16 1.94
N VAL A 226 22.54 1.03 1.67
CA VAL A 226 23.56 0.98 0.59
C VAL A 226 22.88 1.22 -0.77
N LEU A 227 21.73 0.61 -1.02
CA LEU A 227 20.95 0.84 -2.24
C LEU A 227 20.55 2.30 -2.38
N PHE A 228 20.00 2.91 -1.35
CA PHE A 228 19.58 4.31 -1.37
C PHE A 228 20.74 5.25 -1.73
N ARG A 229 21.89 5.11 -1.06
CA ARG A 229 23.08 5.92 -1.37
C ARG A 229 23.53 5.74 -2.82
N TYR A 230 23.56 4.50 -3.33
CA TYR A 230 23.92 4.23 -4.73
C TYR A 230 22.97 4.94 -5.70
N LEU A 231 21.66 4.91 -5.44
CA LEU A 231 20.67 5.60 -6.28
C LEU A 231 20.87 7.11 -6.27
N GLU A 232 21.15 7.70 -5.11
CA GLU A 232 21.43 9.14 -4.96
C GLU A 232 22.73 9.55 -5.67
N GLU A 233 23.83 8.84 -5.41
CA GLU A 233 25.17 9.15 -5.96
C GLU A 233 25.23 9.02 -7.47
N THR A 234 24.54 8.02 -8.05
CA THR A 234 24.59 7.74 -9.48
C THR A 234 23.45 8.38 -10.28
N GLY A 235 22.41 8.87 -9.63
CA GLY A 235 21.17 9.30 -10.28
C GLY A 235 20.40 8.16 -10.96
N THR A 236 20.73 6.90 -10.64
CA THR A 236 20.09 5.72 -11.23
C THR A 236 18.68 5.57 -10.68
N LYS A 237 17.69 5.41 -11.58
CA LYS A 237 16.30 5.14 -11.15
C LYS A 237 16.10 3.66 -10.81
N LEU A 238 15.44 3.38 -9.69
CA LEU A 238 15.11 2.02 -9.29
C LEU A 238 13.97 1.45 -10.16
N SER A 239 14.36 0.77 -11.24
CA SER A 239 13.41 0.06 -12.11
C SER A 239 12.99 -1.27 -11.50
N ILE A 240 11.83 -1.82 -11.97
CA ILE A 240 11.36 -3.14 -11.54
C ILE A 240 12.40 -4.24 -11.86
N LYS A 241 13.03 -4.15 -13.03
CA LYS A 241 14.07 -5.12 -13.45
C LYS A 241 15.30 -5.07 -12.55
N LEU A 242 15.78 -3.85 -12.22
CA LEU A 242 16.90 -3.67 -11.31
C LEU A 242 16.59 -4.24 -9.92
N ALA A 243 15.42 -3.90 -9.37
CA ALA A 243 14.98 -4.39 -8.08
C ALA A 243 14.85 -5.93 -8.03
N GLN A 244 14.34 -6.55 -9.10
CA GLN A 244 14.26 -8.01 -9.23
C GLN A 244 15.65 -8.66 -9.30
N ASN A 245 16.58 -8.04 -10.04
CA ASN A 245 17.97 -8.52 -10.16
C ASN A 245 18.69 -8.44 -8.82
N ILE A 246 18.57 -7.32 -8.11
CA ILE A 246 19.13 -7.14 -6.77
C ILE A 246 18.58 -8.21 -5.83
N ARG A 247 17.25 -8.38 -5.78
CA ARG A 247 16.63 -9.38 -4.92
C ARG A 247 17.04 -10.81 -5.25
N GLY A 248 17.20 -11.14 -6.55
CA GLY A 248 17.62 -12.46 -7.00
C GLY A 248 19.07 -12.81 -6.64
N ASN A 249 19.91 -11.80 -6.46
CA ASN A 249 21.31 -11.97 -6.06
C ASN A 249 21.55 -11.73 -4.56
N PHE A 250 20.52 -11.30 -3.83
CA PHE A 250 20.59 -11.07 -2.38
C PHE A 250 20.53 -12.39 -1.63
N SER A 251 21.47 -12.59 -0.70
CA SER A 251 21.46 -13.68 0.28
C SER A 251 21.16 -13.11 1.66
N GLU A 252 20.23 -13.70 2.39
CA GLU A 252 19.80 -13.23 3.73
C GLU A 252 20.94 -13.13 4.76
N ASN A 253 22.11 -13.70 4.46
CA ASN A 253 23.28 -13.71 5.35
C ASN A 253 24.37 -12.73 4.95
N LEU A 254 24.16 -11.88 3.93
CA LEU A 254 25.18 -10.98 3.40
C LEU A 254 24.58 -9.60 3.12
N THR A 255 25.15 -8.56 3.72
CA THR A 255 24.81 -7.18 3.37
C THR A 255 25.18 -6.88 1.93
N LEU A 256 24.27 -6.27 1.20
CA LEU A 256 24.47 -5.90 -0.21
C LEU A 256 25.54 -4.78 -0.31
N SER A 257 26.57 -4.98 -1.13
CA SER A 257 27.57 -3.97 -1.41
C SER A 257 27.22 -3.10 -2.62
N ALA A 258 27.74 -1.88 -2.67
CA ALA A 258 27.57 -0.97 -3.82
C ALA A 258 28.05 -1.61 -5.13
N GLY A 259 29.16 -2.37 -5.11
CA GLY A 259 29.69 -3.07 -6.29
C GLY A 259 28.77 -4.19 -6.81
N GLU A 260 27.99 -4.82 -5.95
CA GLU A 260 26.99 -5.82 -6.36
C GLU A 260 25.77 -5.13 -7.00
N ILE A 261 25.35 -3.98 -6.47
CA ILE A 261 24.29 -3.16 -7.07
C ILE A 261 24.70 -2.68 -8.46
N GLU A 262 25.96 -2.21 -8.60
CA GLU A 262 26.51 -1.77 -9.88
C GLU A 262 26.52 -2.92 -10.92
N LYS A 263 26.94 -4.13 -10.52
CA LYS A 263 26.86 -5.32 -11.40
C LYS A 263 25.42 -5.62 -11.82
N CYS A 264 24.45 -5.53 -10.88
CA CYS A 264 23.04 -5.71 -11.19
C CYS A 264 22.53 -4.64 -12.17
N ALA A 265 22.93 -3.39 -12.00
CA ALA A 265 22.59 -2.28 -12.89
C ALA A 265 23.17 -2.45 -14.28
N ALA A 266 24.45 -2.83 -14.37
CA ALA A 266 25.11 -3.11 -15.64
C ALA A 266 24.45 -4.27 -16.41
N GLN A 267 24.02 -5.32 -15.72
CA GLN A 267 23.27 -6.43 -16.34
C GLN A 267 21.92 -6.00 -16.91
N VAL A 268 21.22 -5.08 -16.26
CA VAL A 268 19.94 -4.54 -16.74
C VAL A 268 20.18 -3.66 -17.98
N ASN A 269 21.15 -2.74 -17.90
CA ASN A 269 21.47 -1.84 -18.99
C ASN A 269 22.08 -2.56 -20.20
N GLY A 270 22.91 -3.59 -19.96
CA GLY A 270 23.50 -4.40 -21.03
C GLY A 270 22.49 -5.27 -21.80
N ARG A 271 21.35 -5.60 -21.21
CA ARG A 271 20.25 -6.32 -21.88
C ARG A 271 19.33 -5.41 -22.71
N GLU A 272 19.25 -4.12 -22.39
CA GLU A 272 18.43 -3.17 -23.16
C GLU A 272 19.11 -2.68 -24.45
N SER A 273 20.45 -2.80 -24.56
CA SER A 273 21.19 -2.18 -25.66
C SER A 273 21.39 -3.04 -26.91
N LYS A 274 20.90 -4.29 -26.97
CA LYS A 274 21.33 -5.19 -28.06
C LYS A 274 20.25 -5.96 -28.83
N THR A 275 18.98 -5.77 -28.57
CA THR A 275 17.97 -6.50 -29.36
C THR A 275 16.88 -5.57 -29.85
N ILE A 276 16.95 -5.23 -31.14
CA ILE A 276 15.83 -4.63 -31.87
C ILE A 276 14.96 -5.80 -32.37
N SER A 277 13.77 -5.98 -31.82
CA SER A 277 12.86 -7.02 -32.29
C SER A 277 11.87 -6.46 -33.31
N PHE A 278 11.84 -7.04 -34.51
CA PHE A 278 10.87 -6.74 -35.53
C PHE A 278 9.77 -7.81 -35.53
N LYS A 279 8.51 -7.39 -35.47
CA LYS A 279 7.37 -8.30 -35.67
C LYS A 279 7.03 -8.33 -37.16
N ILE A 280 7.43 -9.39 -37.86
CA ILE A 280 7.03 -9.64 -39.23
C ILE A 280 5.94 -10.70 -39.22
N SER A 281 4.78 -10.47 -39.88
CA SER A 281 3.73 -11.49 -39.97
C SER A 281 4.26 -12.74 -40.69
N ARG A 282 3.89 -13.93 -40.20
CA ARG A 282 4.28 -15.22 -40.80
C ARG A 282 3.94 -15.31 -42.30
N GLU A 283 2.92 -14.62 -42.73
CA GLU A 283 2.47 -14.59 -44.14
C GLU A 283 3.43 -13.79 -45.03
N LYS A 284 3.99 -12.69 -44.52
CA LYS A 284 5.04 -11.93 -45.21
C LYS A 284 6.38 -12.67 -45.20
N LEU A 285 6.73 -13.35 -44.12
CA LEU A 285 7.90 -14.19 -44.04
C LEU A 285 7.84 -15.38 -45.03
N ARG A 286 6.69 -16.08 -45.14
CA ARG A 286 6.53 -17.18 -46.11
C ARG A 286 6.80 -16.77 -47.56
N ARG A 287 6.41 -15.57 -47.95
CA ARG A 287 6.71 -15.06 -49.34
C ARG A 287 8.18 -14.84 -49.61
N ILE A 288 8.98 -14.68 -48.55
CA ILE A 288 10.43 -14.41 -48.65
C ILE A 288 11.23 -15.69 -48.33
N SER A 289 10.75 -16.55 -47.40
CA SER A 289 11.50 -17.64 -46.80
C SER A 289 11.39 -19.00 -47.50
N GLU A 290 10.63 -19.13 -48.62
CA GLU A 290 10.68 -20.40 -49.38
C GLU A 290 12.09 -20.75 -49.93
N LYS A 291 13.07 -19.82 -49.82
CA LYS A 291 14.43 -19.98 -50.29
C LYS A 291 15.55 -19.64 -49.32
N ILE A 292 15.22 -19.18 -48.08
CA ILE A 292 16.20 -18.71 -47.12
C ILE A 292 16.02 -19.45 -45.80
N PRO A 293 17.05 -20.13 -45.26
CA PRO A 293 17.04 -20.75 -43.95
C PRO A 293 16.87 -19.70 -42.85
N ASP A 294 16.13 -20.04 -41.78
CA ASP A 294 15.76 -19.12 -40.68
C ASP A 294 17.00 -18.54 -39.97
N ASP A 295 18.12 -19.29 -39.90
CA ASP A 295 19.39 -18.89 -39.32
C ASP A 295 20.16 -17.82 -40.15
N LYS A 296 19.81 -17.63 -41.42
CA LYS A 296 20.43 -16.63 -42.31
C LYS A 296 19.60 -15.35 -42.48
N ILE A 297 18.40 -15.29 -41.96
CA ILE A 297 17.51 -14.13 -42.14
C ILE A 297 18.11 -12.86 -41.52
N GLU A 298 18.72 -12.98 -40.34
CA GLU A 298 19.31 -11.85 -39.61
C GLU A 298 20.54 -11.30 -40.35
N GLU A 299 21.40 -12.17 -40.85
CA GLU A 299 22.60 -11.81 -41.59
C GLU A 299 22.25 -11.09 -42.91
N LEU A 300 21.33 -11.62 -43.67
CA LEU A 300 20.82 -11.02 -44.91
C LEU A 300 20.11 -9.70 -44.70
N PHE A 301 19.40 -9.55 -43.56
CA PHE A 301 18.77 -8.29 -43.21
C PHE A 301 19.78 -7.21 -42.86
N LEU A 302 20.84 -7.56 -42.15
CA LEU A 302 21.94 -6.63 -41.83
C LEU A 302 22.72 -6.23 -43.07
N GLU A 303 23.00 -7.17 -44.00
CA GLU A 303 23.63 -6.86 -45.31
C GLU A 303 22.75 -5.91 -46.13
N PHE A 304 21.46 -6.16 -46.22
CA PHE A 304 20.50 -5.29 -46.92
C PHE A 304 20.46 -3.86 -46.33
N LEU A 305 20.52 -3.73 -44.99
CA LEU A 305 20.57 -2.42 -44.35
C LEU A 305 21.88 -1.71 -44.59
N ALA A 306 23.02 -2.43 -44.57
CA ALA A 306 24.33 -1.87 -44.85
C ALA A 306 24.45 -1.36 -46.30
N GLU A 307 23.98 -2.14 -47.30
CA GLU A 307 23.92 -1.73 -48.68
C GLU A 307 23.00 -0.53 -48.94
N ARG A 308 21.83 -0.51 -48.31
CA ARG A 308 20.80 0.50 -48.60
C ARG A 308 21.07 1.84 -47.96
N PHE A 309 21.75 1.86 -46.82
CA PHE A 309 22.00 3.07 -46.00
C PHE A 309 23.48 3.48 -45.97
N SER A 310 24.36 2.84 -46.75
CA SER A 310 25.79 3.15 -46.83
C SER A 310 26.48 3.25 -45.47
N ILE A 311 26.11 2.36 -44.55
CA ILE A 311 26.71 2.28 -43.21
C ILE A 311 27.95 1.36 -43.38
N SER A 312 29.14 1.97 -43.38
CA SER A 312 30.41 1.25 -43.35
C SER A 312 30.79 0.76 -41.98
#